data_ac289af5d1c8b327c7bd01d4424309f0
#
_entry.id   ac289af5d1c8b327c7bd01d4424309f0
#
_cell.length_a   1.000
_cell.length_b   1.000
_cell.length_c   1.000
_cell.angle_alpha   90.00
_cell.angle_beta   90.00
_cell.angle_gamma   90.00
#
_symmetry.space_group_name_H-M   'P 1'
#
loop_
_entity.id
_entity.type
_entity.pdbx_description
1 polymer ?
#
loop_
_entity_poly.entity_id
_entity_poly.type
_entity_poly.pdbx_seq_one_letter_code
_entity_poly.pdbx_strand_id
1 'polypeptide(L)'
;MPASFGAKKAFATRDISSAVKAMVQDPAVGDAKNDLVKSPVEWFIAACRALELTPSNLKTPTQLINYLNQLNQVPFNPPNVGGWPAGEAWLSSAAVQYRIAFATWLIKQSSLRGLLEIPVANRAMKSADWLGVAEWSPRTQGALRNSMSDPAQFALLALCSPEFIVSA
;
A
#
# COMPACT_ATOMS: atom_id res chain seq x y z
N MET A 1 19.07 -0.82 4.25
CA MET A 1 20.00 -1.58 3.36
C MET A 1 21.38 -0.97 3.42
N PRO A 2 22.45 -1.74 3.55
CA PRO A 2 23.80 -1.22 3.34
C PRO A 2 23.98 -0.92 1.84
N ALA A 3 24.48 0.28 1.52
CA ALA A 3 24.76 0.63 0.14
C ALA A 3 25.74 -0.36 -0.49
N SER A 4 25.46 -0.83 -1.71
CA SER A 4 26.32 -1.75 -2.45
C SER A 4 27.73 -1.16 -2.68
N PHE A 5 28.70 -2.01 -2.92
CA PHE A 5 30.05 -1.59 -3.25
C PHE A 5 30.08 -0.68 -4.49
N GLY A 6 29.24 -0.99 -5.49
CA GLY A 6 29.11 -0.19 -6.72
C GLY A 6 28.57 1.21 -6.46
N ALA A 7 27.54 1.35 -5.64
CA ALA A 7 26.96 2.63 -5.25
C ALA A 7 27.94 3.47 -4.44
N LYS A 8 28.69 2.89 -3.50
CA LYS A 8 29.73 3.58 -2.73
C LYS A 8 30.85 4.11 -3.65
N LYS A 9 31.32 3.32 -4.61
CA LYS A 9 32.36 3.70 -5.57
C LYS A 9 31.87 4.84 -6.48
N ALA A 10 30.62 4.75 -6.99
CA ALA A 10 30.03 5.79 -7.81
C ALA A 10 29.84 7.11 -7.02
N PHE A 11 29.41 7.02 -5.75
CA PHE A 11 29.26 8.20 -4.89
C PHE A 11 30.59 8.87 -4.56
N ALA A 12 31.70 8.12 -4.48
CA ALA A 12 33.04 8.66 -4.21
C ALA A 12 33.50 9.65 -5.29
N THR A 13 33.01 9.55 -6.52
CA THR A 13 33.27 10.49 -7.60
C THR A 13 32.41 11.76 -7.55
N ARG A 14 31.46 11.85 -6.60
CA ARG A 14 30.45 12.90 -6.46
C ARG A 14 29.57 13.09 -7.73
N ASP A 15 29.54 12.10 -8.60
CA ASP A 15 28.61 12.06 -9.75
C ASP A 15 27.31 11.40 -9.31
N ILE A 16 26.27 12.23 -9.10
CA ILE A 16 24.96 11.80 -8.64
C ILE A 16 24.31 10.88 -9.68
N SER A 17 24.47 11.17 -10.98
CA SER A 17 23.87 10.34 -12.04
C SER A 17 24.42 8.92 -12.02
N SER A 18 25.74 8.77 -11.92
CA SER A 18 26.39 7.46 -11.81
C SER A 18 26.04 6.74 -10.51
N ALA A 19 25.91 7.47 -9.40
CA ALA A 19 25.48 6.90 -8.14
C ALA A 19 24.05 6.35 -8.21
N VAL A 20 23.10 7.12 -8.76
CA VAL A 20 21.69 6.69 -8.94
C VAL A 20 21.61 5.48 -9.87
N LYS A 21 22.33 5.49 -11.01
CA LYS A 21 22.39 4.34 -11.93
C LYS A 21 22.89 3.08 -11.23
N ALA A 22 23.98 3.19 -10.47
CA ALA A 22 24.55 2.06 -9.73
C ALA A 22 23.59 1.54 -8.63
N MET A 23 22.81 2.42 -8.00
CA MET A 23 21.80 2.03 -7.02
C MET A 23 20.63 1.29 -7.67
N VAL A 24 20.12 1.79 -8.80
CA VAL A 24 18.99 1.17 -9.53
C VAL A 24 19.40 -0.19 -10.15
N GLN A 25 20.66 -0.33 -10.57
CA GLN A 25 21.19 -1.57 -11.13
C GLN A 25 21.64 -2.59 -10.05
N ASP A 26 21.55 -2.23 -8.78
CA ASP A 26 21.90 -3.15 -7.68
C ASP A 26 20.89 -4.31 -7.64
N PRO A 27 21.35 -5.58 -7.67
CA PRO A 27 20.46 -6.73 -7.55
C PRO A 27 19.58 -6.74 -6.31
N ALA A 28 19.96 -6.00 -5.27
CA ALA A 28 19.15 -5.82 -4.07
C ALA A 28 17.92 -4.93 -4.29
N VAL A 29 17.89 -4.15 -5.40
CA VAL A 29 16.70 -3.39 -5.79
C VAL A 29 15.79 -4.35 -6.55
N GLY A 30 14.68 -4.72 -5.96
CA GLY A 30 13.76 -5.73 -6.52
C GLY A 30 13.98 -7.15 -6.01
N ASP A 31 14.89 -7.35 -5.04
CA ASP A 31 14.95 -8.61 -4.31
C ASP A 31 13.70 -8.70 -3.40
N ALA A 32 12.89 -9.74 -3.61
CA ALA A 32 11.68 -10.01 -2.81
C ALA A 32 11.93 -10.14 -1.29
N LYS A 33 13.18 -10.22 -0.86
CA LYS A 33 13.57 -10.16 0.56
C LYS A 33 13.62 -8.75 1.13
N ASN A 34 13.55 -7.73 0.28
CA ASN A 34 13.58 -6.32 0.66
C ASN A 34 12.17 -5.71 0.64
N ASP A 35 11.22 -6.41 1.21
CA ASP A 35 9.84 -5.96 1.32
C ASP A 35 9.74 -4.57 1.98
N LEU A 36 9.00 -3.68 1.35
CA LEU A 36 8.67 -2.36 1.87
C LEU A 36 7.24 -2.36 2.40
N VAL A 37 7.12 -2.23 3.72
CA VAL A 37 5.80 -2.01 4.33
C VAL A 37 5.33 -0.61 4.00
N LYS A 38 4.20 -0.50 3.29
CA LYS A 38 3.58 0.81 3.03
C LYS A 38 3.22 1.49 4.34
N SER A 39 3.68 2.71 4.49
CA SER A 39 3.22 3.56 5.59
C SER A 39 1.71 3.78 5.53
N PRO A 40 1.05 4.10 6.65
CA PRO A 40 -0.39 4.36 6.67
C PRO A 40 -0.85 5.40 5.64
N VAL A 41 -0.07 6.45 5.43
CA VAL A 41 -0.38 7.49 4.43
C VAL A 41 -0.21 6.97 3.00
N GLU A 42 0.86 6.21 2.71
CA GLU A 42 1.06 5.59 1.39
C GLU A 42 -0.05 4.60 1.07
N TRP A 43 -0.40 3.74 2.02
CA TRP A 43 -1.51 2.80 1.90
C TRP A 43 -2.84 3.54 1.64
N PHE A 44 -3.12 4.60 2.40
CA PHE A 44 -4.32 5.40 2.23
C PHE A 44 -4.40 6.05 0.85
N ILE A 45 -3.31 6.67 0.38
CA ILE A 45 -3.27 7.31 -0.94
C ILE A 45 -3.42 6.27 -2.06
N ALA A 46 -2.77 5.11 -1.94
CA ALA A 46 -2.92 4.01 -2.90
C ALA A 46 -4.36 3.49 -2.92
N ALA A 47 -5.00 3.32 -1.76
CA ALA A 47 -6.41 2.93 -1.65
C ALA A 47 -7.33 3.99 -2.28
N CYS A 48 -7.12 5.28 -2.02
CA CYS A 48 -7.90 6.35 -2.63
C CYS A 48 -7.78 6.36 -4.15
N ARG A 49 -6.60 6.14 -4.69
CA ARG A 49 -6.38 6.05 -6.16
C ARG A 49 -7.17 4.89 -6.77
N ALA A 50 -7.09 3.71 -6.18
CA ALA A 50 -7.82 2.54 -6.65
C ALA A 50 -9.35 2.71 -6.54
N LEU A 51 -9.80 3.35 -5.48
CA LEU A 51 -11.23 3.62 -5.23
C LEU A 51 -11.76 4.89 -5.95
N GLU A 52 -10.92 5.57 -6.73
CA GLU A 52 -11.23 6.84 -7.43
C GLU A 52 -11.75 7.94 -6.46
N LEU A 53 -11.24 7.95 -5.22
CA LEU A 53 -11.60 8.93 -4.23
C LEU A 53 -10.69 10.16 -4.32
N THR A 54 -11.32 11.33 -4.33
CA THR A 54 -10.65 12.63 -4.25
C THR A 54 -10.96 13.32 -2.92
N PRO A 55 -10.21 14.33 -2.50
CA PRO A 55 -10.52 15.06 -1.27
C PRO A 55 -11.95 15.59 -1.20
N SER A 56 -12.54 15.96 -2.35
CA SER A 56 -13.92 16.43 -2.44
C SER A 56 -14.97 15.34 -2.20
N ASN A 57 -14.61 14.07 -2.40
CA ASN A 57 -15.52 12.94 -2.18
C ASN A 57 -15.50 12.45 -0.72
N LEU A 58 -14.50 12.84 0.06
CA LEU A 58 -14.37 12.43 1.45
C LEU A 58 -15.29 13.28 2.35
N LYS A 59 -16.41 12.70 2.76
CA LYS A 59 -17.48 13.40 3.50
C LYS A 59 -17.11 13.83 4.92
N THR A 60 -16.09 13.24 5.53
CA THR A 60 -15.71 13.48 6.93
C THR A 60 -14.18 13.55 7.09
N PRO A 61 -13.53 14.70 6.80
CA PRO A 61 -12.08 14.84 6.95
C PRO A 61 -11.56 14.53 8.36
N THR A 62 -12.32 14.85 9.40
CA THR A 62 -11.98 14.52 10.79
C THR A 62 -11.82 13.02 11.01
N GLN A 63 -12.66 12.21 10.36
CA GLN A 63 -12.55 10.74 10.44
C GLN A 63 -11.29 10.21 9.80
N LEU A 64 -10.83 10.81 8.70
CA LEU A 64 -9.55 10.50 8.08
C LEU A 64 -8.39 10.71 9.06
N ILE A 65 -8.35 11.89 9.72
CA ILE A 65 -7.31 12.22 10.70
C ILE A 65 -7.33 11.21 11.86
N ASN A 66 -8.53 10.82 12.33
CA ASN A 66 -8.66 9.83 13.39
C ASN A 66 -8.05 8.47 12.99
N TYR A 67 -8.32 7.97 11.76
CA TYR A 67 -7.73 6.73 11.29
C TYR A 67 -6.20 6.82 11.15
N LEU A 68 -5.68 7.91 10.61
CA LEU A 68 -4.23 8.11 10.49
C LEU A 68 -3.56 8.21 11.87
N ASN A 69 -4.24 8.83 12.85
CA ASN A 69 -3.75 8.88 14.22
C ASN A 69 -3.72 7.48 14.87
N GLN A 70 -4.77 6.69 14.70
CA GLN A 70 -4.82 5.30 15.18
C GLN A 70 -3.75 4.40 14.56
N LEU A 71 -3.33 4.73 13.32
CA LEU A 71 -2.23 4.07 12.62
C LEU A 71 -0.86 4.71 12.92
N ASN A 72 -0.79 5.68 13.83
CA ASN A 72 0.42 6.39 14.25
C ASN A 72 1.14 7.14 13.11
N GLN A 73 0.39 7.64 12.11
CA GLN A 73 0.98 8.49 11.09
C GLN A 73 0.02 9.61 10.65
N VAL A 74 0.06 10.72 11.36
CA VAL A 74 -0.58 11.97 10.93
C VAL A 74 0.49 12.84 10.26
N PRO A 75 0.31 13.27 8.99
CA PRO A 75 1.25 14.16 8.31
C PRO A 75 1.52 15.43 9.12
N PHE A 76 2.77 15.85 9.16
CA PHE A 76 3.25 17.03 9.90
C PHE A 76 3.10 16.97 11.42
N ASN A 77 2.61 15.85 11.98
CA ASN A 77 2.44 15.67 13.42
C ASN A 77 3.06 14.34 13.88
N PRO A 78 4.39 14.21 13.90
CA PRO A 78 5.05 13.00 14.38
C PRO A 78 4.85 12.83 15.90
N PRO A 79 4.80 11.58 16.41
CA PRO A 79 4.55 11.31 17.82
C PRO A 79 5.68 11.77 18.74
N ASN A 80 6.89 11.95 18.22
CA ASN A 80 8.06 12.42 18.95
C ASN A 80 9.13 12.96 18.00
N VAL A 81 10.25 13.45 18.55
CA VAL A 81 11.37 14.01 17.78
C VAL A 81 12.08 13.01 16.87
N GLY A 82 11.91 11.71 17.09
CA GLY A 82 12.43 10.65 16.23
C GLY A 82 11.61 10.40 14.98
N GLY A 83 10.47 11.08 14.82
CA GLY A 83 9.58 10.92 13.66
C GLY A 83 8.50 9.86 13.86
N TRP A 84 8.00 9.33 12.75
CA TRP A 84 7.00 8.26 12.75
C TRP A 84 7.66 6.88 12.83
N PRO A 85 6.93 5.85 13.31
CA PRO A 85 7.35 4.47 13.16
C PRO A 85 7.64 4.12 11.69
N ALA A 86 8.37 3.03 11.46
CA ALA A 86 8.70 2.56 10.11
C ALA A 86 8.64 1.02 10.03
N GLY A 87 8.47 0.52 8.81
CA GLY A 87 8.54 -0.91 8.51
C GLY A 87 7.56 -1.74 9.31
N GLU A 88 8.05 -2.78 9.97
CA GLU A 88 7.24 -3.78 10.70
C GLU A 88 6.38 -3.19 11.83
N ALA A 89 6.72 -2.01 12.36
CA ALA A 89 5.94 -1.37 13.41
C ALA A 89 4.48 -1.08 12.96
N TRP A 90 4.24 -1.01 11.65
CA TRP A 90 2.90 -0.85 11.07
C TRP A 90 2.17 -2.17 10.78
N LEU A 91 2.74 -3.33 11.12
CA LEU A 91 2.15 -4.65 10.92
C LEU A 91 1.54 -5.25 12.20
N SER A 92 1.36 -4.45 13.25
CA SER A 92 0.74 -4.92 14.49
C SER A 92 -0.73 -5.34 14.27
N SER A 93 -1.24 -6.22 15.13
CA SER A 93 -2.66 -6.65 15.11
C SER A 93 -3.63 -5.47 15.23
N ALA A 94 -3.29 -4.46 16.03
CA ALA A 94 -4.06 -3.22 16.12
C ALA A 94 -4.07 -2.46 14.79
N ALA A 95 -2.92 -2.35 14.11
CA ALA A 95 -2.83 -1.71 12.81
C ALA A 95 -3.67 -2.43 11.74
N VAL A 96 -3.74 -3.76 11.79
CA VAL A 96 -4.62 -4.55 10.90
C VAL A 96 -6.09 -4.21 11.14
N GLN A 97 -6.54 -4.18 12.40
CA GLN A 97 -7.92 -3.83 12.75
C GLN A 97 -8.27 -2.40 12.28
N TYR A 98 -7.39 -1.44 12.50
CA TYR A 98 -7.61 -0.06 12.04
C TYR A 98 -7.61 0.05 10.52
N ARG A 99 -6.76 -0.70 9.79
CA ARG A 99 -6.81 -0.74 8.33
C ARG A 99 -8.13 -1.32 7.81
N ILE A 100 -8.65 -2.38 8.42
CA ILE A 100 -9.96 -2.96 8.07
C ILE A 100 -11.08 -1.92 8.26
N ALA A 101 -11.10 -1.23 9.40
CA ALA A 101 -12.08 -0.19 9.67
C ALA A 101 -11.96 0.99 8.69
N PHE A 102 -10.72 1.41 8.40
CA PHE A 102 -10.43 2.48 7.48
C PHE A 102 -10.80 2.11 6.04
N ALA A 103 -10.43 0.92 5.55
CA ALA A 103 -10.82 0.41 4.24
C ALA A 103 -12.35 0.36 4.11
N THR A 104 -13.05 -0.15 5.12
CA THR A 104 -14.52 -0.20 5.14
C THR A 104 -15.13 1.21 5.02
N TRP A 105 -14.56 2.20 5.71
CA TRP A 105 -15.00 3.58 5.62
C TRP A 105 -14.75 4.19 4.23
N LEU A 106 -13.61 3.92 3.60
CA LEU A 106 -13.29 4.37 2.23
C LEU A 106 -14.22 3.74 1.19
N ILE A 107 -14.43 2.42 1.27
CA ILE A 107 -15.29 1.67 0.36
C ILE A 107 -16.72 2.23 0.36
N LYS A 108 -17.27 2.60 1.50
CA LYS A 108 -18.60 3.21 1.61
C LYS A 108 -18.73 4.57 0.89
N GLN A 109 -17.63 5.22 0.58
CA GLN A 109 -17.61 6.52 -0.12
C GLN A 109 -17.29 6.38 -1.61
N SER A 110 -16.89 5.18 -2.05
CA SER A 110 -16.53 4.86 -3.43
C SER A 110 -17.71 4.22 -4.18
N SER A 111 -17.77 4.47 -5.47
CA SER A 111 -18.65 3.74 -6.39
C SER A 111 -18.09 2.37 -6.79
N LEU A 112 -16.85 2.05 -6.41
CA LEU A 112 -16.10 0.85 -6.83
C LEU A 112 -16.00 0.69 -8.36
N ARG A 113 -16.10 1.78 -9.11
CA ARG A 113 -16.19 1.76 -10.56
C ARG A 113 -15.05 0.98 -11.20
N GLY A 114 -13.79 1.27 -10.87
CA GLY A 114 -12.64 0.57 -11.43
C GLY A 114 -12.66 -0.94 -11.19
N LEU A 115 -13.18 -1.39 -10.04
CA LEU A 115 -13.39 -2.81 -9.77
C LEU A 115 -14.57 -3.39 -10.56
N LEU A 116 -15.66 -2.66 -10.69
CA LEU A 116 -16.88 -3.13 -11.37
C LEU A 116 -16.72 -3.21 -12.89
N GLU A 117 -15.81 -2.45 -13.48
CA GLU A 117 -15.45 -2.55 -14.89
C GLU A 117 -14.71 -3.87 -15.22
N ILE A 118 -14.15 -4.54 -14.20
CA ILE A 118 -13.53 -5.86 -14.38
C ILE A 118 -14.63 -6.93 -14.40
N PRO A 119 -14.75 -7.74 -15.48
CA PRO A 119 -15.70 -8.86 -15.52
C PRO A 119 -15.53 -9.80 -14.34
N VAL A 120 -16.65 -10.22 -13.73
CA VAL A 120 -16.64 -11.03 -12.49
C VAL A 120 -15.73 -12.26 -12.63
N ALA A 121 -15.78 -12.98 -13.76
CA ALA A 121 -14.96 -14.16 -13.99
C ALA A 121 -13.44 -13.89 -13.92
N ASN A 122 -13.01 -12.68 -14.25
CA ASN A 122 -11.60 -12.28 -14.29
C ASN A 122 -11.18 -11.44 -13.08
N ARG A 123 -12.13 -11.07 -12.22
CA ARG A 123 -11.92 -10.10 -11.14
C ARG A 123 -10.80 -10.52 -10.20
N ALA A 124 -10.78 -11.77 -9.76
CA ALA A 124 -9.76 -12.27 -8.84
C ALA A 124 -8.33 -12.24 -9.42
N MET A 125 -8.18 -12.28 -10.73
CA MET A 125 -6.88 -12.23 -11.40
C MET A 125 -6.50 -10.79 -11.76
N LYS A 126 -7.41 -10.05 -12.43
CA LYS A 126 -7.14 -8.70 -12.92
C LYS A 126 -7.19 -7.60 -11.86
N SER A 127 -7.67 -7.91 -10.66
CA SER A 127 -7.66 -6.93 -9.56
C SER A 127 -6.26 -6.61 -9.03
N ALA A 128 -5.25 -7.40 -9.37
CA ALA A 128 -3.86 -7.06 -9.10
C ALA A 128 -3.48 -5.76 -9.84
N ASP A 129 -3.79 -5.66 -11.12
CA ASP A 129 -3.57 -4.44 -11.92
C ASP A 129 -4.33 -3.24 -11.35
N TRP A 130 -5.56 -3.44 -10.88
CA TRP A 130 -6.39 -2.39 -10.28
C TRP A 130 -5.74 -1.78 -9.03
N LEU A 131 -5.02 -2.57 -8.24
CA LEU A 131 -4.32 -2.12 -7.03
C LEU A 131 -2.83 -1.84 -7.24
N GLY A 132 -2.29 -2.08 -8.44
CA GLY A 132 -0.87 -1.97 -8.71
C GLY A 132 -0.04 -3.00 -7.94
N VAL A 133 -0.61 -4.17 -7.70
CA VAL A 133 0.06 -5.34 -7.11
C VAL A 133 0.62 -6.19 -8.26
N ALA A 134 1.85 -6.69 -8.12
CA ALA A 134 2.46 -7.49 -9.17
C ALA A 134 1.70 -8.81 -9.39
N GLU A 135 1.46 -9.56 -8.32
CA GLU A 135 0.74 -10.83 -8.36
C GLU A 135 0.12 -11.14 -6.98
N TRP A 136 -1.05 -11.78 -6.99
CA TRP A 136 -1.66 -12.30 -5.76
C TRP A 136 -1.07 -13.67 -5.41
N SER A 137 -0.73 -13.89 -4.15
CA SER A 137 -0.43 -15.24 -3.67
C SER A 137 -1.64 -16.18 -3.87
N PRO A 138 -1.42 -17.49 -3.97
CA PRO A 138 -2.51 -18.46 -4.10
C PRO A 138 -3.55 -18.35 -2.97
N ARG A 139 -3.11 -18.00 -1.76
CA ARG A 139 -3.96 -17.80 -0.58
C ARG A 139 -4.88 -16.58 -0.76
N THR A 140 -4.32 -15.44 -1.13
CA THR A 140 -5.09 -14.19 -1.38
C THR A 140 -6.03 -14.38 -2.56
N GLN A 141 -5.56 -14.97 -3.66
CA GLN A 141 -6.39 -15.26 -4.82
C GLN A 141 -7.57 -16.18 -4.48
N GLY A 142 -7.37 -17.20 -3.63
CA GLY A 142 -8.45 -18.06 -3.14
C GLY A 142 -9.49 -17.29 -2.33
N ALA A 143 -9.06 -16.42 -1.43
CA ALA A 143 -9.96 -15.57 -0.63
C ALA A 143 -10.76 -14.59 -1.54
N LEU A 144 -10.11 -13.98 -2.52
CA LEU A 144 -10.75 -13.08 -3.47
C LEU A 144 -11.79 -13.79 -4.36
N ARG A 145 -11.51 -15.03 -4.79
CA ARG A 145 -12.47 -15.84 -5.55
C ARG A 145 -13.76 -16.09 -4.78
N ASN A 146 -13.67 -16.32 -3.49
CA ASN A 146 -14.83 -16.57 -2.63
C ASN A 146 -15.71 -15.33 -2.41
N SER A 147 -15.22 -14.14 -2.72
CA SER A 147 -15.91 -12.87 -2.53
C SER A 147 -16.29 -12.15 -3.83
N MET A 148 -16.13 -12.80 -4.99
CA MET A 148 -16.38 -12.17 -6.31
C MET A 148 -17.79 -11.62 -6.51
N SER A 149 -18.77 -12.20 -5.83
CA SER A 149 -20.19 -11.77 -5.89
C SER A 149 -20.50 -10.52 -5.05
N ASP A 150 -19.63 -10.19 -4.09
CA ASP A 150 -19.76 -8.99 -3.25
C ASP A 150 -18.57 -8.04 -3.51
N PRO A 151 -18.76 -6.98 -4.30
CA PRO A 151 -17.70 -6.05 -4.63
C PRO A 151 -17.10 -5.32 -3.42
N ALA A 152 -17.91 -5.05 -2.39
CA ALA A 152 -17.43 -4.37 -1.19
C ALA A 152 -16.54 -5.28 -0.35
N GLN A 153 -16.96 -6.52 -0.14
CA GLN A 153 -16.17 -7.55 0.52
C GLN A 153 -14.87 -7.84 -0.25
N PHE A 154 -14.97 -7.95 -1.59
CA PHE A 154 -13.81 -8.14 -2.45
C PHE A 154 -12.80 -7.02 -2.30
N ALA A 155 -13.25 -5.75 -2.42
CA ALA A 155 -12.39 -4.58 -2.26
C ALA A 155 -11.72 -4.54 -0.87
N LEU A 156 -12.49 -4.88 0.18
CA LEU A 156 -11.96 -4.94 1.55
C LEU A 156 -10.82 -5.95 1.67
N LEU A 157 -11.02 -7.18 1.18
CA LEU A 157 -10.00 -8.22 1.21
C LEU A 157 -8.76 -7.83 0.40
N ALA A 158 -8.95 -7.24 -0.78
CA ALA A 158 -7.87 -6.81 -1.64
C ALA A 158 -7.04 -5.67 -1.01
N LEU A 159 -7.69 -4.63 -0.46
CA LEU A 159 -7.03 -3.51 0.21
C LEU A 159 -6.31 -3.89 1.52
N CYS A 160 -6.76 -4.95 2.18
CA CYS A 160 -6.16 -5.45 3.42
C CYS A 160 -5.24 -6.66 3.19
N SER A 161 -4.98 -7.04 1.93
CA SER A 161 -4.10 -8.16 1.61
C SER A 161 -2.63 -7.86 1.95
N PRO A 162 -1.85 -8.88 2.27
CA PRO A 162 -0.41 -8.71 2.49
C PRO A 162 0.29 -8.06 1.31
N GLU A 163 -0.03 -8.46 0.09
CA GLU A 163 0.61 -7.99 -1.14
C GLU A 163 0.30 -6.51 -1.45
N PHE A 164 -0.84 -6.00 -0.96
CA PHE A 164 -1.13 -4.58 -1.08
C PHE A 164 -0.51 -3.75 0.05
N ILE A 165 -0.33 -4.33 1.24
CA ILE A 165 0.28 -3.66 2.40
C ILE A 165 1.80 -3.64 2.28
N VAL A 166 2.38 -4.74 1.79
CA VAL A 166 3.82 -4.93 1.63
C VAL A 166 4.13 -5.02 0.15
N SER A 167 4.95 -4.11 -0.37
CA SER A 167 5.40 -4.13 -1.75
C SER A 167 6.81 -4.72 -1.81
N ALA A 168 6.98 -5.72 -2.68
CA ALA A 168 8.28 -6.26 -3.07
C ALA A 168 8.92 -5.38 -4.16
#